data_fdeb9926b9f4df7ca63d42dc2581b252
#
_entry.id   fdeb9926b9f4df7ca63d42dc2581b252
#
_cell.length_a   1.000
_cell.length_b   1.000
_cell.length_c   1.000
_cell.angle_alpha   90.00
_cell.angle_beta   90.00
_cell.angle_gamma   90.00
#
_symmetry.space_group_name_H-M   'P 1'
#
loop_
_entity.id
_entity.type
_entity.pdbx_description
1 polymer ?
#
loop_
_entity_poly.entity_id
_entity_poly.type
_entity_poly.pdbx_seq_one_letter_code
_entity_poly.pdbx_strand_id
1 'polypeptide(L)'
;MEKELWKGNEAIAEAAIRAGRDCFFGYPITPQSEVPEYMSAHLPKAGGVFLQSESEVAAINMVYGAAGAGMRAMTSSSSPGISLKQEGITYIAGAELPCVIVNCMRGGPGLGTIQPGQGDYYQATRGGGNGDYRTLVLSPSNVQEAVDFVQEAFDIADQYRNPVMVVMDGLIGQMMEPIEWRPVPKRDLPPKDWATTGRKDRDHNNIINSLYMDPEECDRHNDHLAEKYALMEKNEVRWSETECEDAEIVITAYGTPARIALTALETLRAEGLKVGLFRPITLWPFPEEALRKLSKADHVKAFLDVEMSSTGQMIDDVRLSVEGRKPIHYLGHAGGVMPTVEEMVEAAKKALKEGK
;
A
#
# COMPACT_ATOMS: atom_id res chain seq x y z
N MET A 1 -13.50 4.27 22.75
CA MET A 1 -14.55 3.70 21.87
C MET A 1 -14.63 2.20 22.14
N GLU A 2 -15.77 1.57 21.92
CA GLU A 2 -15.93 0.13 22.10
C GLU A 2 -15.17 -0.61 20.99
N LYS A 3 -14.47 -1.69 21.36
CA LYS A 3 -13.76 -2.53 20.38
C LYS A 3 -14.70 -3.60 19.86
N GLU A 4 -14.73 -3.76 18.56
CA GLU A 4 -15.50 -4.77 17.85
C GLU A 4 -14.56 -5.76 17.18
N LEU A 5 -14.89 -7.06 17.24
CA LEU A 5 -14.10 -8.11 16.59
C LEU A 5 -14.49 -8.21 15.12
N TRP A 6 -13.52 -7.97 14.22
CA TRP A 6 -13.74 -7.95 12.78
C TRP A 6 -12.73 -8.82 12.03
N LYS A 7 -13.19 -9.45 10.96
CA LYS A 7 -12.32 -10.08 9.97
C LYS A 7 -11.71 -9.00 9.05
N GLY A 8 -10.40 -9.08 8.77
CA GLY A 8 -9.69 -8.02 8.05
C GLY A 8 -10.36 -7.61 6.73
N ASN A 9 -10.71 -8.57 5.86
CA ASN A 9 -11.36 -8.27 4.58
C ASN A 9 -12.72 -7.57 4.74
N GLU A 10 -13.54 -7.99 5.73
CA GLU A 10 -14.83 -7.36 6.00
C GLU A 10 -14.64 -5.96 6.61
N ALA A 11 -13.65 -5.82 7.50
CA ALA A 11 -13.34 -4.56 8.17
C ALA A 11 -12.92 -3.47 7.18
N ILE A 12 -12.08 -3.77 6.19
CA ILE A 12 -11.69 -2.79 5.16
C ILE A 12 -12.84 -2.43 4.23
N ALA A 13 -13.76 -3.35 3.96
CA ALA A 13 -14.97 -3.07 3.19
C ALA A 13 -15.89 -2.12 3.96
N GLU A 14 -16.13 -2.37 5.26
CA GLU A 14 -16.89 -1.46 6.13
C GLU A 14 -16.18 -0.11 6.28
N ALA A 15 -14.85 -0.10 6.42
CA ALA A 15 -14.05 1.12 6.48
C ALA A 15 -14.28 2.02 5.27
N ALA A 16 -14.27 1.44 4.07
CA ALA A 16 -14.59 2.17 2.85
C ALA A 16 -16.02 2.70 2.87
N ILE A 17 -17.00 1.91 3.35
CA ILE A 17 -18.39 2.36 3.51
C ILE A 17 -18.47 3.60 4.41
N ARG A 18 -17.80 3.58 5.54
CA ARG A 18 -17.76 4.69 6.51
C ARG A 18 -17.02 5.92 5.99
N ALA A 19 -16.01 5.73 5.13
CA ALA A 19 -15.30 6.82 4.46
C ALA A 19 -16.13 7.55 3.39
N GLY A 20 -17.34 7.09 3.10
CA GLY A 20 -18.24 7.74 2.15
C GLY A 20 -17.87 7.49 0.69
N ARG A 21 -17.39 6.24 0.35
CA ARG A 21 -17.19 5.89 -1.06
C ARG A 21 -18.55 5.81 -1.78
N ASP A 22 -18.60 6.19 -3.05
CA ASP A 22 -19.81 6.18 -3.86
C ASP A 22 -20.02 4.84 -4.56
N CYS A 23 -18.94 4.18 -4.97
CA CYS A 23 -19.03 2.95 -5.75
C CYS A 23 -17.87 1.98 -5.52
N PHE A 24 -18.16 0.71 -5.72
CA PHE A 24 -17.21 -0.38 -5.75
C PHE A 24 -17.40 -1.22 -7.00
N PHE A 25 -16.33 -1.45 -7.75
CA PHE A 25 -16.29 -2.33 -8.91
C PHE A 25 -15.18 -3.36 -8.73
N GLY A 26 -15.51 -4.65 -8.80
CA GLY A 26 -14.55 -5.70 -8.56
C GLY A 26 -14.87 -7.00 -9.24
N TYR A 27 -13.90 -7.91 -9.23
CA TYR A 27 -14.03 -9.29 -9.68
C TYR A 27 -13.54 -10.21 -8.56
N PRO A 28 -14.23 -11.31 -8.23
CA PRO A 28 -13.87 -12.20 -7.13
C PRO A 28 -12.51 -12.87 -7.35
N ILE A 29 -11.65 -12.82 -6.34
CA ILE A 29 -10.36 -13.50 -6.33
C ILE A 29 -9.91 -13.78 -4.89
N THR A 30 -9.40 -14.99 -4.62
CA THR A 30 -8.83 -15.35 -3.31
C THR A 30 -7.45 -14.69 -3.13
N PRO A 31 -7.11 -14.12 -1.93
CA PRO A 31 -7.79 -14.31 -0.64
C PRO A 31 -8.68 -13.14 -0.19
N GLN A 32 -9.22 -12.33 -1.10
CA GLN A 32 -9.99 -11.13 -0.75
C GLN A 32 -11.49 -11.23 -1.07
N SER A 33 -12.03 -12.42 -1.30
CA SER A 33 -13.43 -12.63 -1.74
C SER A 33 -14.46 -12.00 -0.80
N GLU A 34 -14.18 -11.94 0.49
CA GLU A 34 -15.08 -11.32 1.48
C GLU A 34 -15.24 -9.81 1.28
N VAL A 35 -14.28 -9.12 0.62
CA VAL A 35 -14.42 -7.69 0.32
C VAL A 35 -15.60 -7.44 -0.63
N PRO A 36 -15.65 -8.02 -1.85
CA PRO A 36 -16.81 -7.84 -2.72
C PRO A 36 -18.10 -8.46 -2.14
N GLU A 37 -18.03 -9.55 -1.38
CA GLU A 37 -19.19 -10.14 -0.72
C GLU A 37 -19.82 -9.15 0.28
N TYR A 38 -19.01 -8.57 1.17
CA TYR A 38 -19.45 -7.56 2.13
C TYR A 38 -19.99 -6.31 1.41
N MET A 39 -19.27 -5.81 0.41
CA MET A 39 -19.67 -4.66 -0.39
C MET A 39 -21.03 -4.90 -1.08
N SER A 40 -21.26 -6.08 -1.65
CA SER A 40 -22.52 -6.41 -2.31
C SER A 40 -23.73 -6.36 -1.37
N ALA A 41 -23.54 -6.77 -0.13
CA ALA A 41 -24.59 -6.83 0.89
C ALA A 41 -24.87 -5.48 1.56
N HIS A 42 -23.88 -4.62 1.72
CA HIS A 42 -23.95 -3.43 2.58
C HIS A 42 -23.86 -2.10 1.82
N LEU A 43 -23.08 -2.03 0.74
CA LEU A 43 -22.90 -0.79 0.02
C LEU A 43 -24.19 -0.22 -0.58
N PRO A 44 -25.09 -1.01 -1.21
CA PRO A 44 -26.38 -0.48 -1.70
C PRO A 44 -27.27 0.05 -0.60
N LYS A 45 -27.23 -0.55 0.59
CA LYS A 45 -27.99 -0.09 1.77
C LYS A 45 -27.50 1.27 2.29
N ALA A 46 -26.21 1.56 2.07
CA ALA A 46 -25.61 2.85 2.39
C ALA A 46 -25.70 3.87 1.24
N GLY A 47 -26.51 3.59 0.21
CA GLY A 47 -26.76 4.50 -0.92
C GLY A 47 -25.68 4.49 -1.99
N GLY A 48 -24.71 3.59 -1.92
CA GLY A 48 -23.66 3.45 -2.94
C GLY A 48 -23.98 2.42 -4.02
N VAL A 49 -23.12 2.31 -5.01
CA VAL A 49 -23.25 1.40 -6.15
C VAL A 49 -22.24 0.27 -6.06
N PHE A 50 -22.72 -0.96 -6.01
CA PHE A 50 -21.91 -2.17 -6.15
C PHE A 50 -22.16 -2.80 -7.53
N LEU A 51 -21.08 -3.19 -8.22
CA LEU A 51 -21.20 -3.99 -9.43
C LEU A 51 -20.02 -4.98 -9.51
N GLN A 52 -20.35 -6.26 -9.62
CA GLN A 52 -19.39 -7.28 -9.98
C GLN A 52 -19.18 -7.26 -11.49
N SER A 53 -17.97 -6.92 -11.92
CA SER A 53 -17.58 -6.92 -13.33
C SER A 53 -17.29 -8.34 -13.83
N GLU A 54 -17.20 -8.51 -15.15
CA GLU A 54 -16.86 -9.81 -15.77
C GLU A 54 -15.36 -10.12 -15.71
N SER A 55 -14.51 -9.12 -15.39
CA SER A 55 -13.05 -9.24 -15.27
C SER A 55 -12.45 -8.08 -14.47
N GLU A 56 -11.20 -8.23 -14.08
CA GLU A 56 -10.42 -7.15 -13.45
C GLU A 56 -10.18 -5.98 -14.40
N VAL A 57 -10.03 -6.25 -15.71
CA VAL A 57 -9.87 -5.22 -16.72
C VAL A 57 -11.15 -4.37 -16.82
N ALA A 58 -12.33 -4.98 -16.81
CA ALA A 58 -13.59 -4.25 -16.78
C ALA A 58 -13.73 -3.46 -15.47
N ALA A 59 -13.40 -4.07 -14.32
CA ALA A 59 -13.50 -3.40 -13.03
C ALA A 59 -12.71 -2.10 -12.98
N ILE A 60 -11.46 -2.10 -13.44
CA ILE A 60 -10.61 -0.90 -13.38
C ILE A 60 -11.09 0.18 -14.36
N ASN A 61 -11.64 -0.20 -15.51
CA ASN A 61 -12.23 0.75 -16.45
C ASN A 61 -13.54 1.38 -15.91
N MET A 62 -14.33 0.62 -15.15
CA MET A 62 -15.48 1.17 -14.42
C MET A 62 -15.04 2.17 -13.35
N VAL A 63 -13.96 1.86 -12.60
CA VAL A 63 -13.34 2.80 -11.65
C VAL A 63 -12.91 4.08 -12.35
N TYR A 64 -12.23 3.98 -13.51
CA TYR A 64 -11.82 5.12 -14.32
C TYR A 64 -13.02 6.03 -14.65
N GLY A 65 -14.09 5.44 -15.18
CA GLY A 65 -15.29 6.20 -15.55
C GLY A 65 -15.99 6.86 -14.36
N ALA A 66 -16.13 6.14 -13.24
CA ALA A 66 -16.75 6.67 -12.03
C ALA A 66 -15.90 7.78 -11.38
N ALA A 67 -14.58 7.58 -11.27
CA ALA A 67 -13.66 8.60 -10.77
C ALA A 67 -13.68 9.83 -11.67
N GLY A 68 -13.70 9.67 -12.99
CA GLY A 68 -13.85 10.77 -13.96
C GLY A 68 -15.15 11.57 -13.79
N ALA A 69 -16.23 10.93 -13.32
CA ALA A 69 -17.47 11.59 -12.94
C ALA A 69 -17.42 12.25 -11.54
N GLY A 70 -16.27 12.21 -10.84
CA GLY A 70 -16.08 12.81 -9.52
C GLY A 70 -16.51 11.93 -8.34
N MET A 71 -16.84 10.66 -8.58
CA MET A 71 -17.24 9.71 -7.54
C MET A 71 -16.02 9.19 -6.77
N ARG A 72 -16.20 8.91 -5.48
CA ARG A 72 -15.24 8.15 -4.68
C ARG A 72 -15.35 6.67 -5.03
N ALA A 73 -14.46 6.21 -5.92
CA ALA A 73 -14.46 4.87 -6.45
C ALA A 73 -13.41 3.99 -5.76
N MET A 74 -13.76 2.73 -5.53
CA MET A 74 -12.87 1.71 -4.97
C MET A 74 -12.91 0.45 -5.81
N THR A 75 -11.78 -0.23 -5.86
CA THR A 75 -11.66 -1.62 -6.30
C THR A 75 -10.73 -2.39 -5.39
N SER A 76 -10.91 -3.70 -5.32
CA SER A 76 -9.96 -4.61 -4.67
C SER A 76 -9.62 -5.77 -5.59
N SER A 77 -8.47 -6.39 -5.35
CA SER A 77 -8.06 -7.60 -6.04
C SER A 77 -6.91 -8.29 -5.27
N SER A 78 -6.32 -9.30 -5.88
CA SER A 78 -5.13 -9.99 -5.41
C SER A 78 -4.13 -10.10 -6.55
N SER A 79 -2.88 -10.03 -6.28
CA SER A 79 -1.70 -10.13 -7.15
C SER A 79 -1.94 -10.32 -8.67
N PRO A 80 -2.41 -11.49 -9.20
CA PRO A 80 -2.64 -11.64 -10.63
C PRO A 80 -3.77 -10.74 -11.16
N GLY A 81 -4.79 -10.45 -10.33
CA GLY A 81 -5.85 -9.52 -10.71
C GLY A 81 -5.40 -8.07 -10.74
N ILE A 82 -4.47 -7.67 -9.86
CA ILE A 82 -3.80 -6.36 -9.94
C ILE A 82 -2.95 -6.27 -11.21
N SER A 83 -2.29 -7.36 -11.62
CA SER A 83 -1.56 -7.39 -12.90
C SER A 83 -2.47 -7.06 -14.09
N LEU A 84 -3.70 -7.59 -14.12
CA LEU A 84 -4.68 -7.27 -15.15
C LEU A 84 -5.19 -5.82 -15.10
N LYS A 85 -5.11 -5.15 -13.96
CA LYS A 85 -5.55 -3.77 -13.79
C LYS A 85 -4.49 -2.73 -14.15
N GLN A 86 -3.25 -3.11 -14.40
CA GLN A 86 -2.12 -2.17 -14.52
C GLN A 86 -2.29 -1.13 -15.62
N GLU A 87 -2.82 -1.52 -16.78
CA GLU A 87 -3.13 -0.57 -17.86
C GLU A 87 -4.14 0.50 -17.39
N GLY A 88 -5.24 0.07 -16.74
CA GLY A 88 -6.23 1.01 -16.22
C GLY A 88 -5.68 1.89 -15.10
N ILE A 89 -4.77 1.37 -14.25
CA ILE A 89 -4.14 2.15 -13.18
C ILE A 89 -3.26 3.26 -13.76
N THR A 90 -2.47 2.98 -14.81
CA THR A 90 -1.67 4.04 -15.46
C THR A 90 -2.56 5.08 -16.13
N TYR A 91 -3.69 4.68 -16.74
CA TYR A 91 -4.65 5.64 -17.30
C TYR A 91 -5.28 6.53 -16.21
N ILE A 92 -5.64 5.96 -15.06
CA ILE A 92 -6.19 6.68 -13.91
C ILE A 92 -5.16 7.70 -13.39
N ALA A 93 -3.91 7.28 -13.23
CA ALA A 93 -2.83 8.15 -12.77
C ALA A 93 -2.54 9.27 -13.79
N GLY A 94 -2.43 8.92 -15.08
CA GLY A 94 -2.17 9.89 -16.15
C GLY A 94 -3.31 10.89 -16.37
N ALA A 95 -4.56 10.49 -16.11
CA ALA A 95 -5.73 11.38 -16.15
C ALA A 95 -5.99 12.11 -14.83
N GLU A 96 -5.13 11.94 -13.82
CA GLU A 96 -5.24 12.53 -12.48
C GLU A 96 -6.60 12.27 -11.81
N LEU A 97 -6.99 10.99 -11.77
CA LEU A 97 -8.25 10.57 -11.17
C LEU A 97 -8.03 9.95 -9.79
N PRO A 98 -8.82 10.36 -8.78
CA PRO A 98 -8.74 9.80 -7.45
C PRO A 98 -9.46 8.45 -7.38
N CYS A 99 -8.81 7.43 -6.84
CA CYS A 99 -9.46 6.17 -6.47
C CYS A 99 -8.67 5.42 -5.39
N VAL A 100 -9.32 4.46 -4.75
CA VAL A 100 -8.68 3.56 -3.79
C VAL A 100 -8.62 2.15 -4.37
N ILE A 101 -7.43 1.57 -4.32
CA ILE A 101 -7.15 0.21 -4.79
C ILE A 101 -6.64 -0.60 -3.60
N VAL A 102 -7.26 -1.73 -3.32
CA VAL A 102 -6.74 -2.66 -2.30
C VAL A 102 -6.16 -3.89 -2.98
N ASN A 103 -4.90 -4.18 -2.67
CA ASN A 103 -4.23 -5.42 -3.09
C ASN A 103 -4.03 -6.33 -1.87
N CYS A 104 -4.77 -7.44 -1.81
CA CYS A 104 -4.49 -8.53 -0.88
C CYS A 104 -3.48 -9.47 -1.51
N MET A 105 -2.19 -9.22 -1.27
CA MET A 105 -1.09 -9.93 -1.92
C MET A 105 -1.06 -11.41 -1.56
N ARG A 106 -0.80 -12.23 -2.57
CA ARG A 106 -0.60 -13.67 -2.44
C ARG A 106 0.69 -14.11 -3.12
N GLY A 107 1.15 -15.33 -2.81
CA GLY A 107 2.38 -15.85 -3.38
C GLY A 107 2.29 -16.07 -4.89
N GLY A 108 3.26 -15.48 -5.63
CA GLY A 108 3.49 -15.65 -7.07
C GLY A 108 4.79 -16.41 -7.34
N PRO A 109 5.29 -16.37 -8.59
CA PRO A 109 4.72 -15.74 -9.79
C PRO A 109 3.59 -16.56 -10.45
N GLY A 110 2.91 -15.94 -11.41
CA GLY A 110 1.78 -16.52 -12.14
C GLY A 110 0.55 -16.68 -11.25
N LEU A 111 -0.19 -17.77 -11.35
CA LEU A 111 -1.29 -18.06 -10.44
C LEU A 111 -0.81 -18.28 -9.00
N GLY A 112 0.38 -18.80 -8.84
CA GLY A 112 1.05 -19.00 -7.56
C GLY A 112 0.22 -19.83 -6.56
N THR A 113 0.06 -19.29 -5.37
CA THR A 113 -0.74 -19.87 -4.30
C THR A 113 -1.72 -18.83 -3.73
N ILE A 114 -2.76 -19.27 -3.02
CA ILE A 114 -3.69 -18.40 -2.31
C ILE A 114 -3.13 -17.91 -0.96
N GLN A 115 -1.97 -18.42 -0.56
CA GLN A 115 -1.31 -18.07 0.70
C GLN A 115 -0.65 -16.69 0.61
N PRO A 116 -0.39 -16.01 1.75
CA PRO A 116 0.15 -14.66 1.76
C PRO A 116 1.53 -14.54 1.08
N GLY A 117 1.83 -13.36 0.52
CA GLY A 117 3.12 -13.07 -0.10
C GLY A 117 3.35 -11.56 -0.19
N GLN A 118 4.59 -11.16 -0.52
CA GLN A 118 4.98 -9.76 -0.72
C GLN A 118 5.71 -9.55 -2.06
N GLY A 119 5.44 -10.42 -3.04
CA GLY A 119 6.07 -10.36 -4.36
C GLY A 119 5.57 -9.21 -5.26
N ASP A 120 4.63 -8.38 -4.82
CA ASP A 120 4.05 -7.30 -5.60
C ASP A 120 4.63 -5.91 -5.23
N TYR A 121 5.67 -5.86 -4.41
CA TYR A 121 6.24 -4.60 -3.94
C TYR A 121 6.67 -3.70 -5.12
N TYR A 122 7.44 -4.23 -6.07
CA TYR A 122 7.84 -3.47 -7.26
C TYR A 122 6.64 -3.03 -8.11
N GLN A 123 5.67 -3.93 -8.31
CA GLN A 123 4.47 -3.62 -9.06
C GLN A 123 3.70 -2.44 -8.42
N ALA A 124 3.60 -2.40 -7.09
CA ALA A 124 2.91 -1.35 -6.38
C ALA A 124 3.69 -0.03 -6.35
N THR A 125 5.01 -0.08 -6.11
CA THR A 125 5.84 1.10 -5.82
C THR A 125 6.52 1.69 -7.04
N ARG A 126 6.84 0.86 -8.06
CA ARG A 126 7.53 1.29 -9.29
C ARG A 126 6.60 1.35 -10.49
N GLY A 127 5.33 0.97 -10.32
CA GLY A 127 4.34 0.89 -11.38
C GLY A 127 4.48 -0.38 -12.22
N GLY A 128 3.34 -1.00 -12.52
CA GLY A 128 3.25 -2.17 -13.40
C GLY A 128 2.70 -1.83 -14.79
N GLY A 129 2.20 -0.59 -14.99
CA GLY A 129 1.80 -0.04 -16.28
C GLY A 129 2.95 0.70 -16.97
N ASN A 130 2.62 1.49 -17.97
CA ASN A 130 3.58 2.30 -18.72
C ASN A 130 3.64 3.75 -18.23
N GLY A 131 4.78 4.42 -18.46
CA GLY A 131 5.00 5.82 -18.18
C GLY A 131 5.51 6.10 -16.75
N ASP A 132 5.78 7.37 -16.48
CA ASP A 132 6.42 7.83 -15.25
C ASP A 132 5.39 8.19 -14.17
N TYR A 133 4.46 7.29 -13.88
CA TYR A 133 3.46 7.50 -12.85
C TYR A 133 3.84 6.88 -11.50
N ARG A 134 3.20 7.36 -10.46
CA ARG A 134 3.29 6.81 -9.10
C ARG A 134 1.90 6.63 -8.49
N THR A 135 1.74 5.60 -7.69
CA THR A 135 0.62 5.44 -6.75
C THR A 135 1.14 5.66 -5.34
N LEU A 136 0.38 6.33 -4.48
CA LEU A 136 0.72 6.31 -3.06
C LEU A 136 0.38 4.93 -2.51
N VAL A 137 1.34 4.30 -1.81
CA VAL A 137 1.20 2.92 -1.35
C VAL A 137 1.33 2.85 0.17
N LEU A 138 0.25 2.45 0.84
CA LEU A 138 0.18 2.25 2.28
C LEU A 138 0.20 0.75 2.60
N SER A 139 0.96 0.34 3.62
CA SER A 139 1.01 -1.05 4.07
C SER A 139 0.71 -1.18 5.56
N PRO A 140 -0.47 -1.71 5.93
CA PRO A 140 -0.81 -2.01 7.30
C PRO A 140 -0.06 -3.26 7.80
N SER A 141 0.14 -3.37 9.12
CA SER A 141 0.66 -4.56 9.79
C SER A 141 -0.38 -5.28 10.66
N ASN A 142 -1.59 -4.72 10.77
CA ASN A 142 -2.70 -5.26 11.54
C ASN A 142 -4.04 -4.76 10.96
N VAL A 143 -5.15 -5.31 11.45
CA VAL A 143 -6.49 -4.97 10.94
C VAL A 143 -6.88 -3.53 11.29
N GLN A 144 -6.48 -3.03 12.46
CA GLN A 144 -6.77 -1.63 12.83
C GLN A 144 -6.14 -0.64 11.84
N GLU A 145 -4.86 -0.83 11.51
CA GLU A 145 -4.19 0.02 10.52
C GLU A 145 -4.82 -0.13 9.13
N ALA A 146 -5.22 -1.34 8.74
CA ALA A 146 -5.88 -1.55 7.45
C ALA A 146 -7.18 -0.75 7.36
N VAL A 147 -7.99 -0.72 8.43
CA VAL A 147 -9.19 0.10 8.55
C VAL A 147 -8.87 1.59 8.47
N ASP A 148 -7.92 2.04 9.28
CA ASP A 148 -7.55 3.46 9.35
C ASP A 148 -7.03 3.95 7.99
N PHE A 149 -6.16 3.17 7.34
CA PHE A 149 -5.56 3.53 6.05
C PHE A 149 -6.58 3.51 4.90
N VAL A 150 -7.49 2.54 4.86
CA VAL A 150 -8.55 2.54 3.83
C VAL A 150 -9.45 3.76 3.98
N GLN A 151 -9.80 4.16 5.20
CA GLN A 151 -10.58 5.38 5.42
C GLN A 151 -9.84 6.64 4.96
N GLU A 152 -8.55 6.79 5.31
CA GLU A 152 -7.75 7.94 4.90
C GLU A 152 -7.45 7.97 3.40
N ALA A 153 -7.33 6.81 2.76
CA ALA A 153 -6.94 6.69 1.37
C ALA A 153 -7.85 7.49 0.42
N PHE A 154 -9.14 7.58 0.71
CA PHE A 154 -10.08 8.35 -0.11
C PHE A 154 -9.78 9.86 -0.07
N ASP A 155 -9.49 10.40 1.11
CA ASP A 155 -9.16 11.81 1.26
C ASP A 155 -7.79 12.13 0.65
N ILE A 156 -6.80 11.23 0.80
CA ILE A 156 -5.50 11.36 0.14
C ILE A 156 -5.66 11.33 -1.38
N ALA A 157 -6.44 10.38 -1.91
CA ALA A 157 -6.71 10.29 -3.33
C ALA A 157 -7.36 11.56 -3.88
N ASP A 158 -8.39 12.07 -3.20
CA ASP A 158 -9.08 13.31 -3.58
C ASP A 158 -8.15 14.52 -3.51
N GLN A 159 -7.29 14.63 -2.48
CA GLN A 159 -6.37 15.74 -2.27
C GLN A 159 -5.35 15.87 -3.41
N TYR A 160 -4.79 14.76 -3.84
CA TYR A 160 -3.73 14.75 -4.87
C TYR A 160 -4.25 14.40 -6.27
N ARG A 161 -5.54 14.09 -6.41
CA ARG A 161 -6.09 13.57 -7.66
C ARG A 161 -5.22 12.43 -8.21
N ASN A 162 -5.02 11.41 -7.38
CA ASN A 162 -4.09 10.30 -7.66
C ASN A 162 -4.63 8.99 -7.09
N PRO A 163 -4.41 7.84 -7.74
CA PRO A 163 -4.74 6.56 -7.14
C PRO A 163 -3.92 6.33 -5.86
N VAL A 164 -4.58 5.81 -4.83
CA VAL A 164 -3.95 5.35 -3.58
C VAL A 164 -4.14 3.84 -3.49
N MET A 165 -3.06 3.13 -3.23
CA MET A 165 -3.08 1.69 -3.06
C MET A 165 -2.83 1.32 -1.59
N VAL A 166 -3.68 0.46 -1.03
CA VAL A 166 -3.43 -0.21 0.24
C VAL A 166 -3.01 -1.64 -0.07
N VAL A 167 -1.76 -1.96 0.27
CA VAL A 167 -1.22 -3.31 0.06
C VAL A 167 -1.14 -4.04 1.39
N MET A 168 -1.86 -5.13 1.50
CA MET A 168 -1.79 -6.03 2.64
C MET A 168 -1.63 -7.46 2.12
N ASP A 169 -1.05 -8.33 2.92
CA ASP A 169 -1.00 -9.74 2.57
C ASP A 169 -2.28 -10.49 3.00
N GLY A 170 -2.46 -11.68 2.45
CA GLY A 170 -3.67 -12.48 2.68
C GLY A 170 -3.89 -12.85 4.15
N LEU A 171 -2.86 -12.84 5.00
CA LEU A 171 -3.03 -13.13 6.42
C LEU A 171 -3.78 -12.00 7.14
N ILE A 172 -3.39 -10.74 6.89
CA ILE A 172 -4.08 -9.57 7.47
C ILE A 172 -5.55 -9.55 7.04
N GLY A 173 -5.83 -9.90 5.78
CA GLY A 173 -7.21 -9.98 5.29
C GLY A 173 -8.06 -11.08 5.94
N GLN A 174 -7.45 -12.18 6.34
CA GLN A 174 -8.16 -13.34 6.88
C GLN A 174 -8.20 -13.40 8.42
N MET A 175 -7.29 -12.70 9.11
CA MET A 175 -7.28 -12.69 10.57
C MET A 175 -8.45 -11.91 11.16
N MET A 176 -8.80 -12.24 12.40
CA MET A 176 -9.78 -11.51 13.19
C MET A 176 -9.09 -10.75 14.32
N GLU A 177 -9.36 -9.46 14.41
CA GLU A 177 -8.82 -8.60 15.47
C GLU A 177 -9.89 -7.64 16.02
N PRO A 178 -9.74 -7.24 17.29
CA PRO A 178 -10.57 -6.18 17.86
C PRO A 178 -10.11 -4.83 17.29
N ILE A 179 -11.02 -4.10 16.68
CA ILE A 179 -10.78 -2.75 16.12
C ILE A 179 -11.67 -1.70 16.77
N GLU A 180 -11.24 -0.47 16.69
CA GLU A 180 -12.01 0.72 17.03
C GLU A 180 -12.29 1.53 15.77
N TRP A 181 -13.52 1.97 15.57
CA TRP A 181 -13.88 2.87 14.48
C TRP A 181 -13.46 4.31 14.82
N ARG A 182 -12.25 4.69 14.43
CA ARG A 182 -11.68 6.00 14.70
C ARG A 182 -12.15 7.03 13.68
N PRO A 183 -12.36 8.29 14.09
CA PRO A 183 -12.60 9.35 13.12
C PRO A 183 -11.36 9.58 12.27
N VAL A 184 -11.55 9.68 10.96
CA VAL A 184 -10.47 10.05 10.03
C VAL A 184 -10.08 11.52 10.27
N PRO A 185 -8.77 11.85 10.30
CA PRO A 185 -8.32 13.22 10.33
C PRO A 185 -8.90 13.99 9.15
N LYS A 186 -9.55 15.12 9.40
CA LYS A 186 -10.11 15.96 8.32
C LYS A 186 -8.99 16.56 7.48
N ARG A 187 -9.11 16.42 6.16
CA ARG A 187 -8.26 17.10 5.17
C ARG A 187 -9.06 18.21 4.49
N ASP A 188 -8.35 19.26 4.08
CA ASP A 188 -8.93 20.32 3.26
C ASP A 188 -8.91 19.84 1.81
N LEU A 189 -10.05 19.36 1.32
CA LEU A 189 -10.14 18.74 0.02
C LEU A 189 -10.46 19.76 -1.07
N PRO A 190 -9.74 19.72 -2.21
CA PRO A 190 -10.06 20.60 -3.33
C PRO A 190 -11.44 20.25 -3.92
N PRO A 191 -12.17 21.23 -4.49
CA PRO A 191 -13.41 20.96 -5.17
C PRO A 191 -13.19 20.09 -6.40
N LYS A 192 -14.17 19.22 -6.72
CA LYS A 192 -14.12 18.35 -7.92
C LYS A 192 -14.72 19.05 -9.15
N ASP A 193 -14.28 20.25 -9.43
CA ASP A 193 -14.73 21.09 -10.55
C ASP A 193 -14.28 20.54 -11.91
N TRP A 194 -13.24 19.72 -11.92
CA TRP A 194 -12.71 19.00 -13.07
C TRP A 194 -13.57 17.81 -13.51
N ALA A 195 -14.53 17.36 -12.67
CA ALA A 195 -15.31 16.14 -12.94
C ALA A 195 -16.28 16.31 -14.14
N THR A 196 -16.51 15.20 -14.87
CA THR A 196 -17.38 15.16 -16.05
C THR A 196 -18.87 15.09 -15.67
N THR A 197 -19.35 16.09 -14.95
CA THR A 197 -20.74 16.16 -14.43
C THR A 197 -21.69 16.94 -15.33
N GLY A 198 -21.42 16.99 -16.65
CA GLY A 198 -22.12 17.84 -17.60
C GLY A 198 -21.61 19.29 -17.58
N ARG A 199 -22.08 20.10 -18.55
CA ARG A 199 -21.63 21.49 -18.72
C ARG A 199 -22.08 22.40 -17.59
N LYS A 200 -23.30 22.20 -17.07
CA LYS A 200 -23.92 23.09 -16.06
C LYS A 200 -23.79 24.57 -16.46
N ASP A 201 -23.31 25.42 -15.55
CA ASP A 201 -23.13 26.86 -15.78
C ASP A 201 -21.76 27.22 -16.37
N ARG A 202 -20.95 26.24 -16.79
CA ARG A 202 -19.64 26.45 -17.40
C ARG A 202 -19.77 26.80 -18.88
N ASP A 203 -18.81 27.55 -19.39
CA ASP A 203 -18.71 27.89 -20.82
C ASP A 203 -18.09 26.74 -21.66
N HIS A 204 -17.49 25.72 -20.99
CA HIS A 204 -16.83 24.56 -21.59
C HIS A 204 -17.26 23.25 -20.94
N ASN A 205 -16.96 22.14 -21.58
CA ASN A 205 -17.05 20.81 -21.00
C ASN A 205 -15.72 20.40 -20.36
N ASN A 206 -15.79 19.71 -19.23
CA ASN A 206 -14.59 19.07 -18.68
C ASN A 206 -14.23 17.83 -19.52
N ILE A 207 -12.96 17.66 -19.79
CA ILE A 207 -12.42 16.54 -20.55
C ILE A 207 -11.47 15.78 -19.61
N ILE A 208 -11.71 14.48 -19.46
CA ILE A 208 -10.82 13.56 -18.77
C ILE A 208 -10.09 12.76 -19.85
N ASN A 209 -8.78 12.88 -19.87
CA ASN A 209 -7.94 12.31 -20.93
C ASN A 209 -6.54 11.99 -20.41
N SER A 210 -5.92 10.96 -20.95
CA SER A 210 -4.50 10.62 -20.76
C SER A 210 -3.76 10.46 -22.09
N LEU A 211 -4.40 10.87 -23.20
CA LEU A 211 -3.82 10.85 -24.55
C LEU A 211 -3.44 12.27 -24.97
N TYR A 212 -2.18 12.48 -25.26
CA TYR A 212 -1.63 13.73 -25.80
C TYR A 212 -1.05 13.45 -27.18
N MET A 213 -1.55 14.11 -28.21
CA MET A 213 -1.07 13.94 -29.58
C MET A 213 0.18 14.81 -29.86
N ASP A 214 0.33 15.88 -29.14
CA ASP A 214 1.51 16.74 -29.17
C ASP A 214 2.54 16.26 -28.12
N PRO A 215 3.76 15.87 -28.52
CA PRO A 215 4.80 15.42 -27.59
C PRO A 215 5.18 16.46 -26.52
N GLU A 216 5.20 17.75 -26.88
CA GLU A 216 5.53 18.82 -25.92
C GLU A 216 4.41 19.02 -24.88
N GLU A 217 3.17 18.75 -25.25
CA GLU A 217 2.03 18.79 -24.32
C GLU A 217 2.10 17.60 -23.34
N CYS A 218 2.47 16.42 -23.84
CA CYS A 218 2.70 15.26 -23.01
C CYS A 218 3.86 15.46 -22.03
N ASP A 219 4.95 16.06 -22.47
CA ASP A 219 6.13 16.39 -21.67
C ASP A 219 5.75 17.34 -20.51
N ARG A 220 5.09 18.46 -20.81
CA ARG A 220 4.59 19.39 -19.78
C ARG A 220 3.65 18.72 -18.76
N HIS A 221 2.83 17.77 -19.21
CA HIS A 221 1.97 17.02 -18.29
C HIS A 221 2.78 16.10 -17.37
N ASN A 222 3.82 15.45 -17.87
CA ASN A 222 4.72 14.65 -17.05
C ASN A 222 5.49 15.50 -16.02
N ASP A 223 5.91 16.72 -16.38
CA ASP A 223 6.52 17.66 -15.44
C ASP A 223 5.53 18.01 -14.31
N HIS A 224 4.27 18.30 -14.64
CA HIS A 224 3.23 18.54 -13.66
C HIS A 224 3.00 17.34 -12.73
N LEU A 225 2.97 16.12 -13.27
CA LEU A 225 2.88 14.90 -12.46
C LEU A 225 4.10 14.74 -11.53
N ALA A 226 5.31 15.03 -12.02
CA ALA A 226 6.53 14.97 -11.21
C ALA A 226 6.49 15.96 -10.04
N GLU A 227 6.01 17.20 -10.25
CA GLU A 227 5.81 18.19 -9.17
C GLU A 227 4.80 17.68 -8.13
N LYS A 228 3.70 17.09 -8.57
CA LYS A 228 2.71 16.46 -7.69
C LYS A 228 3.33 15.33 -6.86
N TYR A 229 4.11 14.46 -7.48
CA TYR A 229 4.77 13.35 -6.77
C TYR A 229 5.80 13.85 -5.75
N ALA A 230 6.58 14.85 -6.07
CA ALA A 230 7.50 15.48 -5.11
C ALA A 230 6.75 16.06 -3.88
N LEU A 231 5.55 16.62 -4.10
CA LEU A 231 4.70 17.08 -3.01
C LEU A 231 4.17 15.92 -2.15
N MET A 232 3.78 14.80 -2.77
CA MET A 232 3.36 13.59 -2.06
C MET A 232 4.52 12.97 -1.26
N GLU A 233 5.72 12.91 -1.81
CA GLU A 233 6.92 12.43 -1.11
C GLU A 233 7.21 13.25 0.15
N LYS A 234 7.08 14.57 0.05
CA LYS A 234 7.29 15.47 1.19
C LYS A 234 6.25 15.33 2.29
N ASN A 235 4.98 15.13 1.94
CA ASN A 235 3.88 15.27 2.88
C ASN A 235 3.33 13.94 3.41
N GLU A 236 3.48 12.84 2.67
CA GLU A 236 2.79 11.60 2.98
C GLU A 236 3.73 10.45 3.40
N VAL A 237 5.04 10.65 3.38
CA VAL A 237 5.99 9.63 3.83
C VAL A 237 5.76 9.30 5.31
N ARG A 238 5.64 7.97 5.63
CA ARG A 238 5.33 7.47 6.98
C ARG A 238 6.14 6.23 7.30
N TRP A 239 6.61 6.15 8.54
CA TRP A 239 7.30 4.98 9.08
C TRP A 239 7.10 4.89 10.60
N SER A 240 7.53 3.79 11.18
CA SER A 240 7.66 3.64 12.62
C SER A 240 9.02 3.02 12.96
N GLU A 241 9.57 3.45 14.10
CA GLU A 241 10.77 2.91 14.69
C GLU A 241 10.44 2.33 16.07
N THR A 242 10.89 1.12 16.34
CA THR A 242 10.74 0.47 17.64
C THR A 242 12.13 0.10 18.15
N GLU A 243 12.52 0.67 19.29
CA GLU A 243 13.80 0.43 19.96
C GLU A 243 15.04 0.60 19.04
N CYS A 244 15.02 1.61 18.13
CA CYS A 244 16.12 1.88 17.22
C CYS A 244 17.21 2.79 17.82
N GLU A 245 16.97 3.46 18.95
CA GLU A 245 17.85 4.49 19.52
C GLU A 245 19.21 3.96 19.96
N ASP A 246 19.28 2.69 20.34
CA ASP A 246 20.54 2.02 20.77
C ASP A 246 20.81 0.72 20.01
N ALA A 247 20.03 0.45 18.93
CA ALA A 247 20.07 -0.80 18.21
C ALA A 247 21.39 -1.02 17.46
N GLU A 248 22.04 -2.15 17.69
CA GLU A 248 23.19 -2.60 16.89
C GLU A 248 22.77 -3.26 15.58
N ILE A 249 21.60 -3.93 15.56
CA ILE A 249 20.95 -4.46 14.37
C ILE A 249 19.58 -3.80 14.25
N VAL A 250 19.27 -3.33 13.05
CA VAL A 250 17.94 -2.83 12.70
C VAL A 250 17.29 -3.81 11.71
N ILE A 251 16.18 -4.42 12.15
CA ILE A 251 15.32 -5.21 11.25
C ILE A 251 14.52 -4.23 10.39
N THR A 252 14.48 -4.44 9.08
CA THR A 252 13.58 -3.73 8.16
C THR A 252 12.51 -4.70 7.68
N ALA A 253 11.24 -4.37 7.87
CA ALA A 253 10.13 -5.22 7.48
C ALA A 253 8.83 -4.42 7.36
N TYR A 254 7.86 -4.88 6.56
CA TYR A 254 6.52 -4.32 6.47
C TYR A 254 5.45 -5.41 6.50
N GLY A 255 4.18 -5.04 6.70
CA GLY A 255 3.07 -5.99 6.73
C GLY A 255 3.22 -7.06 7.83
N THR A 256 2.86 -8.29 7.51
CA THR A 256 2.96 -9.43 8.43
C THR A 256 4.40 -9.71 8.92
N PRO A 257 5.46 -9.67 8.11
CA PRO A 257 6.83 -9.79 8.60
C PRO A 257 7.20 -8.78 9.68
N ALA A 258 6.75 -7.51 9.57
CA ALA A 258 6.98 -6.51 10.62
C ALA A 258 6.27 -6.87 11.94
N ARG A 259 5.08 -7.44 11.86
CA ARG A 259 4.34 -7.93 13.03
C ARG A 259 5.08 -9.08 13.73
N ILE A 260 5.61 -10.04 12.96
CA ILE A 260 6.39 -11.17 13.50
C ILE A 260 7.71 -10.66 14.10
N ALA A 261 8.34 -9.66 13.45
CA ALA A 261 9.58 -9.05 13.91
C ALA A 261 9.47 -8.40 15.30
N LEU A 262 8.30 -7.90 15.71
CA LEU A 262 8.09 -7.39 17.07
C LEU A 262 8.33 -8.47 18.13
N THR A 263 7.85 -9.69 17.93
CA THR A 263 8.08 -10.81 18.86
C THR A 263 9.55 -11.26 18.83
N ALA A 264 10.17 -11.27 17.66
CA ALA A 264 11.61 -11.57 17.54
C ALA A 264 12.46 -10.51 18.27
N LEU A 265 12.09 -9.23 18.15
CA LEU A 265 12.74 -8.13 18.84
C LEU A 265 12.63 -8.27 20.37
N GLU A 266 11.43 -8.56 20.90
CA GLU A 266 11.23 -8.81 22.33
C GLU A 266 12.11 -9.97 22.83
N THR A 267 12.18 -11.05 22.06
CA THR A 267 13.02 -12.23 22.38
C THR A 267 14.50 -11.86 22.42
N LEU A 268 15.00 -11.15 21.40
CA LEU A 268 16.40 -10.74 21.31
C LEU A 268 16.78 -9.74 22.42
N ARG A 269 15.89 -8.78 22.72
CA ARG A 269 16.08 -7.82 23.81
C ARG A 269 16.11 -8.50 25.19
N ALA A 270 15.29 -9.51 25.42
CA ALA A 270 15.31 -10.29 26.65
C ALA A 270 16.64 -11.06 26.82
N GLU A 271 17.34 -11.40 25.75
CA GLU A 271 18.68 -11.98 25.76
C GLU A 271 19.80 -10.92 25.90
N GLY A 272 19.45 -9.64 26.00
CA GLY A 272 20.39 -8.52 26.13
C GLY A 272 20.99 -8.04 24.80
N LEU A 273 20.44 -8.44 23.65
CA LEU A 273 20.88 -8.01 22.33
C LEU A 273 20.14 -6.72 21.91
N LYS A 274 20.89 -5.74 21.43
CA LYS A 274 20.36 -4.44 21.01
C LYS A 274 19.85 -4.51 19.57
N VAL A 275 18.60 -4.87 19.41
CA VAL A 275 17.92 -4.97 18.13
C VAL A 275 16.75 -3.97 18.08
N GLY A 276 16.56 -3.31 16.94
CA GLY A 276 15.44 -2.43 16.67
C GLY A 276 14.67 -2.86 15.42
N LEU A 277 13.49 -2.31 15.24
CA LEU A 277 12.66 -2.51 14.06
C LEU A 277 12.37 -1.17 13.39
N PHE A 278 12.73 -1.05 12.12
CA PHE A 278 12.30 0.02 11.22
C PHE A 278 11.23 -0.52 10.28
N ARG A 279 10.04 0.05 10.32
CA ARG A 279 8.91 -0.35 9.50
C ARG A 279 8.45 0.80 8.60
N PRO A 280 8.62 0.75 7.28
CA PRO A 280 7.93 1.66 6.38
C PRO A 280 6.41 1.41 6.46
N ILE A 281 5.63 2.47 6.63
CA ILE A 281 4.16 2.48 6.56
C ILE A 281 3.73 2.85 5.15
N THR A 282 4.37 3.86 4.56
CA THR A 282 4.32 4.09 3.12
C THR A 282 5.43 3.29 2.44
N LEU A 283 5.07 2.51 1.43
CA LEU A 283 6.05 1.82 0.58
C LEU A 283 6.45 2.71 -0.61
N TRP A 284 5.54 3.56 -1.06
CA TRP A 284 5.83 4.74 -1.84
C TRP A 284 4.94 5.90 -1.36
N PRO A 285 5.54 7.04 -1.01
CA PRO A 285 6.98 7.30 -0.94
C PRO A 285 7.68 6.48 0.17
N PHE A 286 8.87 5.97 -0.13
CA PHE A 286 9.67 5.22 0.84
C PHE A 286 10.35 6.20 1.82
N PRO A 287 10.48 5.88 3.13
CA PRO A 287 11.09 6.75 4.14
C PRO A 287 12.63 6.71 4.10
N GLU A 288 13.23 7.04 2.95
CA GLU A 288 14.66 6.96 2.70
C GLU A 288 15.50 7.78 3.69
N GLU A 289 15.08 9.03 3.95
CA GLU A 289 15.85 9.93 4.84
C GLU A 289 15.90 9.42 6.28
N ALA A 290 14.81 8.82 6.78
CA ALA A 290 14.77 8.25 8.12
C ALA A 290 15.71 7.03 8.21
N LEU A 291 15.67 6.13 7.23
CA LEU A 291 16.54 4.96 7.20
C LEU A 291 18.00 5.35 6.95
N ARG A 292 18.26 6.35 6.10
CA ARG A 292 19.58 6.94 5.89
C ARG A 292 20.16 7.52 7.18
N LYS A 293 19.34 8.17 8.01
CA LYS A 293 19.75 8.69 9.32
C LYS A 293 20.18 7.55 10.24
N LEU A 294 19.40 6.46 10.30
CA LEU A 294 19.79 5.26 11.07
C LEU A 294 21.11 4.65 10.56
N SER A 295 21.32 4.59 9.25
CA SER A 295 22.55 4.03 8.67
C SER A 295 23.81 4.82 9.03
N LYS A 296 23.67 6.12 9.36
CA LYS A 296 24.78 6.99 9.81
C LYS A 296 25.06 6.88 11.29
N ALA A 297 24.20 6.26 12.08
CA ALA A 297 24.38 6.14 13.51
C ALA A 297 25.52 5.16 13.84
N ASP A 298 26.44 5.56 14.74
CA ASP A 298 27.62 4.76 15.07
C ASP A 298 27.29 3.44 15.78
N HIS A 299 26.18 3.41 16.54
CA HIS A 299 25.73 2.21 17.23
C HIS A 299 25.16 1.16 16.29
N VAL A 300 24.59 1.53 15.13
CA VAL A 300 24.07 0.58 14.15
C VAL A 300 25.23 -0.08 13.41
N LYS A 301 25.27 -1.41 13.45
CA LYS A 301 26.31 -2.24 12.81
C LYS A 301 25.85 -2.87 11.52
N ALA A 302 24.59 -3.31 11.44
CA ALA A 302 24.03 -3.93 10.25
C ALA A 302 22.49 -3.78 10.21
N PHE A 303 21.93 -4.05 9.03
CA PHE A 303 20.49 -4.20 8.81
C PHE A 303 20.16 -5.66 8.50
N LEU A 304 18.96 -6.09 8.88
CA LEU A 304 18.35 -7.36 8.49
C LEU A 304 17.03 -7.07 7.82
N ASP A 305 16.98 -7.22 6.51
CA ASP A 305 15.75 -7.08 5.74
C ASP A 305 14.95 -8.38 5.72
N VAL A 306 13.65 -8.31 6.02
CA VAL A 306 12.78 -9.48 6.15
C VAL A 306 11.52 -9.30 5.30
N GLU A 307 11.34 -10.19 4.32
CA GLU A 307 10.21 -10.12 3.38
C GLU A 307 9.59 -11.49 3.09
N MET A 308 8.32 -11.51 2.71
CA MET A 308 7.70 -12.70 2.07
C MET A 308 7.96 -12.70 0.56
N SER A 309 9.23 -12.68 0.19
CA SER A 309 9.78 -12.73 -1.17
C SER A 309 11.05 -13.58 -1.17
N SER A 310 11.36 -14.32 -2.24
CA SER A 310 12.56 -15.17 -2.29
C SER A 310 13.85 -14.38 -2.39
N THR A 311 13.84 -13.29 -3.14
CA THR A 311 15.04 -12.49 -3.45
C THR A 311 15.01 -11.10 -2.84
N GLY A 312 13.88 -10.72 -2.25
CA GLY A 312 13.60 -9.39 -1.76
C GLY A 312 13.22 -8.41 -2.86
N GLN A 313 12.42 -7.46 -2.53
CA GLN A 313 12.06 -6.32 -3.39
C GLN A 313 12.21 -5.00 -2.62
N MET A 314 11.71 -4.90 -1.38
CA MET A 314 11.93 -3.75 -0.52
C MET A 314 13.40 -3.55 -0.18
N ILE A 315 14.18 -4.61 -0.11
CA ILE A 315 15.63 -4.56 0.15
C ILE A 315 16.37 -3.61 -0.81
N ASP A 316 15.88 -3.38 -2.02
CA ASP A 316 16.52 -2.42 -2.94
C ASP A 316 16.34 -0.97 -2.46
N ASP A 317 15.18 -0.61 -1.91
CA ASP A 317 14.99 0.71 -1.29
C ASP A 317 15.78 0.84 0.02
N VAL A 318 15.91 -0.26 0.77
CA VAL A 318 16.81 -0.32 1.93
C VAL A 318 18.26 -0.09 1.51
N ARG A 319 18.73 -0.74 0.42
CA ARG A 319 20.09 -0.54 -0.12
C ARG A 319 20.34 0.89 -0.59
N LEU A 320 19.38 1.47 -1.30
CA LEU A 320 19.45 2.86 -1.74
C LEU A 320 19.54 3.82 -0.55
N SER A 321 18.76 3.57 0.51
CA SER A 321 18.76 4.41 1.71
C SER A 321 20.05 4.27 2.54
N VAL A 322 20.56 3.05 2.69
CA VAL A 322 21.78 2.75 3.48
C VAL A 322 23.04 3.18 2.72
N GLU A 323 23.03 3.23 1.39
CA GLU A 323 24.15 3.70 0.53
C GLU A 323 25.48 2.97 0.81
N GLY A 324 25.42 1.69 1.15
CA GLY A 324 26.60 0.88 1.45
C GLY A 324 27.34 1.19 2.76
N ARG A 325 26.78 2.06 3.62
CA ARG A 325 27.42 2.42 4.90
C ARG A 325 27.48 1.28 5.90
N LYS A 326 26.52 0.37 5.83
CA LYS A 326 26.37 -0.78 6.74
C LYS A 326 26.01 -2.02 5.92
N PRO A 327 26.45 -3.21 6.35
CA PRO A 327 26.01 -4.45 5.71
C PRO A 327 24.50 -4.66 5.86
N ILE A 328 23.90 -5.25 4.85
CA ILE A 328 22.48 -5.60 4.82
C ILE A 328 22.38 -7.11 4.62
N HIS A 329 21.81 -7.80 5.60
CA HIS A 329 21.49 -9.22 5.53
C HIS A 329 20.04 -9.37 5.08
N TYR A 330 19.73 -10.53 4.55
CA TYR A 330 18.40 -10.83 4.03
C TYR A 330 17.85 -12.13 4.59
N LEU A 331 16.58 -12.11 4.99
CA LEU A 331 15.79 -13.29 5.32
C LEU A 331 14.46 -13.22 4.56
N GLY A 332 14.18 -14.19 3.70
CA GLY A 332 12.93 -14.18 2.97
C GLY A 332 12.47 -15.54 2.53
N HIS A 333 11.14 -15.68 2.46
CA HIS A 333 10.44 -16.85 1.93
C HIS A 333 9.41 -16.39 0.90
N ALA A 334 9.05 -17.29 -0.03
CA ALA A 334 8.00 -17.04 -1.01
C ALA A 334 6.99 -18.18 -1.05
N GLY A 335 5.99 -18.07 -1.90
CA GLY A 335 5.02 -19.14 -2.14
C GLY A 335 4.10 -19.44 -0.95
N GLY A 336 3.94 -18.49 -0.02
CA GLY A 336 3.06 -18.64 1.14
C GLY A 336 3.76 -19.12 2.42
N VAL A 337 5.07 -19.33 2.37
CA VAL A 337 5.86 -19.59 3.57
C VAL A 337 6.17 -18.26 4.24
N MET A 338 5.90 -18.15 5.54
CA MET A 338 6.17 -16.97 6.34
C MET A 338 7.47 -17.14 7.13
N PRO A 339 8.28 -16.07 7.27
CA PRO A 339 9.41 -16.07 8.18
C PRO A 339 8.93 -16.32 9.62
N THR A 340 9.63 -17.17 10.36
CA THR A 340 9.30 -17.44 11.76
C THR A 340 10.08 -16.55 12.72
N VAL A 341 9.63 -16.46 13.97
CA VAL A 341 10.32 -15.74 15.04
C VAL A 341 11.74 -16.32 15.24
N GLU A 342 11.86 -17.65 15.25
CA GLU A 342 13.12 -18.38 15.44
C GLU A 342 14.11 -18.05 14.32
N GLU A 343 13.67 -18.08 13.05
CA GLU A 343 14.51 -17.73 11.91
C GLU A 343 15.00 -16.27 11.98
N MET A 344 14.13 -15.32 12.36
CA MET A 344 14.51 -13.92 12.54
C MET A 344 15.52 -13.75 13.68
N VAL A 345 15.32 -14.44 14.80
CA VAL A 345 16.26 -14.43 15.93
C VAL A 345 17.62 -14.97 15.53
N GLU A 346 17.68 -16.10 14.82
CA GLU A 346 18.94 -16.69 14.34
C GLU A 346 19.62 -15.79 13.31
N ALA A 347 18.89 -15.22 12.36
CA ALA A 347 19.42 -14.32 11.35
C ALA A 347 20.00 -13.04 11.97
N ALA A 348 19.32 -12.44 12.96
CA ALA A 348 19.82 -11.27 13.69
C ALA A 348 21.10 -11.59 14.48
N LYS A 349 21.15 -12.73 15.16
CA LYS A 349 22.37 -13.20 15.88
C LYS A 349 23.53 -13.44 14.93
N LYS A 350 23.26 -13.96 13.74
CA LYS A 350 24.28 -14.16 12.69
C LYS A 350 24.80 -12.81 12.19
N ALA A 351 23.90 -11.88 11.86
CA ALA A 351 24.27 -10.54 11.42
C ALA A 351 25.15 -9.80 12.44
N LEU A 352 24.87 -9.93 13.74
CA LEU A 352 25.68 -9.36 14.82
C LEU A 352 27.11 -9.94 14.88
N LYS A 353 27.30 -11.22 14.52
CA LYS A 353 28.62 -11.84 14.49
C LYS A 353 29.45 -11.43 13.29
N GLU A 354 28.81 -11.24 12.15
CA GLU A 354 29.44 -10.86 10.88
C GLU A 354 29.75 -9.35 10.80
N GLY A 355 29.00 -8.51 11.55
CA GLY A 355 29.24 -7.08 11.66
C GLY A 355 30.30 -6.66 12.71
N LYS A 356 30.95 -7.63 13.36
CA LYS A 356 32.11 -7.42 14.25
C LYS A 356 33.42 -7.59 13.49
#